data_7fe0e4080d82524519ec068fd8f0493e
#
_entry.id   7fe0e4080d82524519ec068fd8f0493e
#
_cell.length_a   1.000
_cell.length_b   1.000
_cell.length_c   1.000
_cell.angle_alpha   90.00
_cell.angle_beta   90.00
_cell.angle_gamma   90.00
#
_symmetry.space_group_name_H-M   'P 1'
#
loop_
_entity.id
_entity.type
_entity.pdbx_description
1 polymer ?
#
loop_
_entity_poly.entity_id
_entity_poly.type
_entity_poly.pdbx_seq_one_letter_code
_entity_poly.pdbx_strand_id
1 'polypeptide(L)'
;MKRLWTIIGVNDVARSFAWYQSLLGLPPTQPAHDCFGVLEADGAVLLCLHRWGDHEHPPLASPARAAPGNGLLLFFRVDDFDDALARARTLVDALEEEPHVNPGTGTREFALRDPDG
;
A
#
# COMPACT_ATOMS: atom_id res chain seq x y z
N MET A 1 2.94 -2.14 -24.90
CA MET A 1 2.75 -2.76 -23.57
C MET A 1 1.81 -1.92 -22.75
N LYS A 2 0.83 -2.56 -22.11
CA LYS A 2 -0.13 -1.87 -21.23
C LYS A 2 0.31 -2.04 -19.79
N ARG A 3 0.22 -0.96 -19.02
CA ARG A 3 0.56 -0.97 -17.58
C ARG A 3 -0.50 -0.19 -16.82
N LEU A 4 -0.79 -0.64 -15.62
CA LEU A 4 -1.66 0.06 -14.69
C LEU A 4 -0.82 0.68 -13.59
N TRP A 5 -1.05 1.95 -13.31
CA TRP A 5 -0.50 2.62 -12.14
C TRP A 5 -1.64 2.88 -11.17
N THR A 6 -1.62 2.20 -10.07
CA THR A 6 -2.60 2.44 -9.00
C THR A 6 -2.14 3.62 -8.18
N ILE A 7 -2.98 4.63 -8.07
CA ILE A 7 -2.69 5.83 -7.28
C ILE A 7 -3.72 5.92 -6.17
N ILE A 8 -3.27 5.95 -4.92
CA ILE A 8 -4.15 6.07 -3.77
C ILE A 8 -3.92 7.40 -3.05
N GLY A 9 -4.98 7.95 -2.48
CA GLY A 9 -4.90 9.14 -1.63
C GLY A 9 -4.42 8.76 -0.23
N VAL A 10 -3.50 9.56 0.30
CA VAL A 10 -2.96 9.40 1.66
C VAL A 10 -2.85 10.76 2.34
N ASN A 11 -2.85 10.76 3.66
CA ASN A 11 -2.71 12.01 4.43
C ASN A 11 -1.27 12.52 4.43
N ASP A 12 -0.31 11.61 4.56
CA ASP A 12 1.10 11.93 4.67
C ASP A 12 1.90 10.99 3.76
N VAL A 13 2.37 11.51 2.64
CA VAL A 13 3.09 10.71 1.63
C VAL A 13 4.37 10.11 2.21
N ALA A 14 5.18 10.90 2.92
CA ALA A 14 6.44 10.40 3.47
C ALA A 14 6.23 9.26 4.47
N ARG A 15 5.24 9.39 5.34
CA ARG A 15 4.89 8.36 6.33
C ARG A 15 4.39 7.09 5.65
N SER A 16 3.44 7.22 4.74
CA SER A 16 2.88 6.07 4.03
C SER A 16 3.91 5.40 3.13
N PHE A 17 4.78 6.19 2.50
CA PHE A 17 5.88 5.68 1.68
C PHE A 17 6.82 4.79 2.49
N ALA A 18 7.25 5.27 3.66
CA ALA A 18 8.09 4.50 4.56
C ALA A 18 7.39 3.23 5.06
N TRP A 19 6.10 3.34 5.36
CA TRP A 19 5.30 2.21 5.84
C TRP A 19 5.24 1.09 4.80
N TYR A 20 4.92 1.43 3.54
CA TYR A 20 4.87 0.43 2.47
C TYR A 20 6.25 -0.14 2.15
N GLN A 21 7.30 0.67 2.19
CA GLN A 21 8.67 0.17 2.01
C GLN A 21 9.02 -0.85 3.08
N SER A 22 8.68 -0.57 4.33
CA SER A 22 8.92 -1.50 5.45
C SER A 22 8.15 -2.81 5.27
N LEU A 23 6.87 -2.71 4.92
CA LEU A 23 6.02 -3.88 4.71
C LEU A 23 6.58 -4.79 3.62
N LEU A 24 6.99 -4.21 2.50
CA LEU A 24 7.43 -4.94 1.32
C LEU A 24 8.92 -5.29 1.34
N GLY A 25 9.64 -4.87 2.38
CA GLY A 25 11.08 -5.13 2.49
C GLY A 25 11.91 -4.40 1.45
N LEU A 26 11.45 -3.24 1.00
CA LEU A 26 12.17 -2.42 0.04
C LEU A 26 13.22 -1.55 0.73
N PRO A 27 14.30 -1.17 0.03
CA PRO A 27 15.30 -0.25 0.59
C PRO A 27 14.64 1.08 0.99
N PRO A 28 14.97 1.62 2.17
CA PRO A 28 14.40 2.89 2.61
C PRO A 28 14.93 4.04 1.76
N THR A 29 14.03 4.72 1.08
CA THR A 29 14.31 5.93 0.29
C THR A 29 13.23 6.96 0.58
N GLN A 30 13.43 8.19 0.11
CA GLN A 30 12.45 9.24 0.26
C GLN A 30 11.61 9.37 -1.00
N PRO A 31 10.32 9.76 -0.89
CA PRO A 31 9.54 10.07 -2.08
C PRO A 31 10.11 11.31 -2.78
N ALA A 32 9.92 11.37 -4.10
CA ALA A 32 10.45 12.46 -4.90
C ALA A 32 9.86 13.84 -4.53
N HIS A 33 8.59 13.83 -4.07
CA HIS A 33 7.86 15.04 -3.70
C HIS A 33 7.07 14.84 -2.42
N ASP A 34 6.76 15.92 -1.73
CA ASP A 34 5.94 15.88 -0.52
C ASP A 34 4.50 15.44 -0.80
N CYS A 35 4.03 15.62 -2.02
CA CYS A 35 2.65 15.35 -2.41
C CYS A 35 2.50 14.09 -3.27
N PHE A 36 3.59 13.47 -3.70
CA PHE A 36 3.51 12.31 -4.57
C PHE A 36 4.74 11.42 -4.41
N GLY A 37 4.51 10.12 -4.29
CA GLY A 37 5.58 9.13 -4.22
C GLY A 37 5.25 7.91 -5.08
N VAL A 38 6.27 7.32 -5.67
CA VAL A 38 6.18 6.11 -6.48
C VAL A 38 6.97 5.00 -5.83
N LEU A 39 6.28 3.92 -5.45
CA LEU A 39 6.91 2.71 -4.92
C LEU A 39 7.24 1.77 -6.08
N GLU A 40 8.50 1.38 -6.16
CA GLU A 40 8.99 0.50 -7.21
C GLU A 40 9.67 -0.73 -6.63
N ALA A 41 9.56 -1.84 -7.34
CA ALA A 41 10.30 -3.04 -7.06
C ALA A 41 10.57 -3.78 -8.37
N ASP A 42 11.76 -4.37 -8.50
CA ASP A 42 12.16 -5.16 -9.66
C ASP A 42 11.97 -4.42 -10.99
N GLY A 43 12.22 -3.10 -10.98
CA GLY A 43 12.11 -2.26 -12.16
C GLY A 43 10.68 -1.91 -12.57
N ALA A 44 9.69 -2.17 -11.74
CA ALA A 44 8.29 -1.89 -12.03
C ALA A 44 7.63 -1.08 -10.92
N VAL A 45 6.66 -0.26 -11.30
CA VAL A 45 5.85 0.50 -10.34
C VAL A 45 4.88 -0.45 -9.65
N LEU A 46 4.88 -0.44 -8.32
CA LEU A 46 3.92 -1.19 -7.51
C LEU A 46 2.70 -0.35 -7.14
N LEU A 47 2.93 0.86 -6.66
CA LEU A 47 1.90 1.70 -6.09
C LEU A 47 2.36 3.14 -6.09
N CYS A 48 1.44 4.07 -6.35
CA CYS A 48 1.69 5.49 -6.22
C CYS A 48 0.88 6.06 -5.06
N LEU A 49 1.49 6.96 -4.30
CA LEU A 49 0.88 7.64 -3.17
C LEU A 49 0.73 9.12 -3.49
N HIS A 50 -0.47 9.65 -3.26
CA HIS A 50 -0.79 11.04 -3.59
C HIS A 50 -1.45 11.70 -2.38
N ARG A 51 -0.94 12.86 -1.97
CA ARG A 51 -1.55 13.61 -0.87
C ARG A 51 -2.92 14.10 -1.28
N TRP A 52 -3.91 13.92 -0.39
CA TRP A 52 -5.25 14.42 -0.62
C TRP A 52 -5.23 15.93 -0.91
N GLY A 53 -6.01 16.33 -1.89
CA GLY A 53 -6.23 17.74 -2.20
C GLY A 53 -5.17 18.39 -3.07
N ASP A 54 -4.02 17.76 -3.29
CA ASP A 54 -2.99 18.32 -4.16
C ASP A 54 -3.31 18.03 -5.62
N HIS A 55 -2.93 18.97 -6.48
CA HIS A 55 -3.21 18.91 -7.91
C HIS A 55 -4.71 18.81 -8.23
N GLU A 56 -5.05 18.75 -9.50
CA GLU A 56 -6.45 18.75 -9.94
C GLU A 56 -6.90 17.34 -10.29
N HIS A 57 -6.95 16.46 -9.29
CA HIS A 57 -7.46 15.11 -9.44
C HIS A 57 -8.74 14.96 -8.60
N PRO A 58 -9.93 15.11 -9.17
CA PRO A 58 -11.17 15.06 -8.40
C PRO A 58 -11.33 13.82 -7.51
N PRO A 59 -10.93 12.60 -7.92
CA PRO A 59 -11.02 11.43 -7.05
C PRO A 59 -10.11 11.52 -5.81
N LEU A 60 -9.09 12.37 -5.84
CA LEU A 60 -8.12 12.55 -4.76
C LEU A 60 -8.27 13.90 -4.06
N ALA A 61 -9.44 14.54 -4.17
CA ALA A 61 -9.66 15.88 -3.62
C ALA A 61 -9.74 15.89 -2.10
N SER A 62 -10.46 14.93 -1.51
CA SER A 62 -10.64 14.88 -0.05
C SER A 62 -11.08 13.49 0.41
N PRO A 63 -10.53 12.99 1.53
CA PRO A 63 -11.02 11.74 2.13
C PRO A 63 -12.43 11.87 2.72
N ALA A 64 -12.89 13.10 2.95
CA ALA A 64 -14.23 13.34 3.52
C ALA A 64 -15.37 13.11 2.53
N ARG A 65 -15.08 12.98 1.25
CA ARG A 65 -16.12 12.81 0.21
C ARG A 65 -16.72 11.41 0.18
N ALA A 66 -15.97 10.42 0.62
CA ALA A 66 -16.41 9.03 0.71
C ALA A 66 -15.49 8.29 1.67
N ALA A 67 -15.83 7.07 2.07
CA ALA A 67 -14.96 6.25 2.89
C ALA A 67 -13.73 5.85 2.08
N PRO A 68 -12.51 6.34 2.41
CA PRO A 68 -11.31 6.00 1.65
C PRO A 68 -11.04 4.51 1.69
N GLY A 69 -10.69 3.94 0.54
CA GLY A 69 -10.37 2.53 0.44
C GLY A 69 -11.57 1.59 0.42
N ASN A 70 -12.78 2.08 0.65
CA ASN A 70 -13.96 1.24 0.53
C ASN A 70 -14.16 0.83 -0.94
N GLY A 71 -14.15 -0.47 -1.18
CA GLY A 71 -14.19 -1.01 -2.54
C GLY A 71 -12.82 -1.20 -3.19
N LEU A 72 -11.74 -0.99 -2.44
CA LEU A 72 -10.38 -1.20 -2.92
C LEU A 72 -9.66 -2.21 -2.03
N LEU A 73 -9.05 -3.20 -2.66
CA LEU A 73 -8.15 -4.14 -2.01
C LEU A 73 -6.83 -4.16 -2.79
N LEU A 74 -5.73 -3.88 -2.12
CA LEU A 74 -4.40 -4.01 -2.71
C LEU A 74 -3.85 -5.38 -2.34
N PHE A 75 -3.66 -6.23 -3.33
CA PHE A 75 -3.18 -7.59 -3.13
C PHE A 75 -1.75 -7.69 -3.65
N PHE A 76 -0.79 -7.72 -2.73
CA PHE A 76 0.61 -7.89 -3.07
C PHE A 76 0.98 -9.36 -3.05
N ARG A 77 1.57 -9.84 -4.13
CA ARG A 77 2.14 -11.18 -4.18
C ARG A 77 3.62 -11.09 -3.85
N VAL A 78 4.06 -11.90 -2.92
CA VAL A 78 5.44 -11.87 -2.43
C VAL A 78 6.02 -13.28 -2.44
N ASP A 79 7.33 -13.38 -2.59
CA ASP A 79 8.04 -14.66 -2.54
C ASP A 79 8.47 -15.02 -1.12
N ASP A 80 8.49 -14.04 -0.22
CA ASP A 80 9.00 -14.15 1.14
C ASP A 80 7.89 -14.02 2.18
N PHE A 81 6.86 -14.86 2.08
CA PHE A 81 5.64 -14.75 2.90
C PHE A 81 5.93 -14.64 4.40
N ASP A 82 6.79 -15.51 4.95
CA ASP A 82 7.06 -15.50 6.39
C ASP A 82 7.78 -14.23 6.82
N ASP A 83 8.71 -13.74 6.02
CA ASP A 83 9.41 -12.48 6.30
C ASP A 83 8.45 -11.29 6.16
N ALA A 84 7.58 -11.30 5.15
CA ALA A 84 6.57 -10.27 4.97
C ALA A 84 5.59 -10.24 6.16
N LEU A 85 5.18 -11.40 6.66
CA LEU A 85 4.34 -11.50 7.84
C LEU A 85 5.02 -10.91 9.07
N ALA A 86 6.30 -11.23 9.28
CA ALA A 86 7.07 -10.69 10.38
C ALA A 86 7.16 -9.16 10.31
N ARG A 87 7.41 -8.60 9.12
CA ARG A 87 7.44 -7.16 8.93
C ARG A 87 6.07 -6.52 9.20
N ALA A 88 5.00 -7.14 8.70
CA ALA A 88 3.64 -6.64 8.91
C ALA A 88 3.29 -6.56 10.41
N ARG A 89 3.68 -7.55 11.19
CA ARG A 89 3.40 -7.57 12.64
C ARG A 89 4.11 -6.46 13.40
N THR A 90 5.17 -5.87 12.84
CA THR A 90 5.83 -4.71 13.45
C THR A 90 5.15 -3.39 13.10
N LEU A 91 4.31 -3.37 12.07
CA LEU A 91 3.70 -2.16 11.52
C LEU A 91 2.28 -1.90 12.03
N VAL A 92 1.60 -2.93 12.51
CA VAL A 92 0.23 -2.82 13.01
C VAL A 92 0.09 -3.53 14.36
N ASP A 93 -0.88 -3.08 15.15
CA ASP A 93 -1.17 -3.72 16.44
C ASP A 93 -1.84 -5.08 16.25
N ALA A 94 -2.68 -5.21 15.23
CA ALA A 94 -3.36 -6.44 14.91
C ALA A 94 -3.58 -6.52 13.39
N LEU A 95 -3.50 -7.74 12.86
CA LEU A 95 -3.85 -8.00 11.46
C LEU A 95 -5.36 -7.97 11.28
N GLU A 96 -5.83 -7.53 10.12
CA GLU A 96 -7.24 -7.62 9.75
C GLU A 96 -7.66 -9.08 9.57
N GLU A 97 -6.80 -9.88 8.94
CA GLU A 97 -6.96 -11.33 8.82
C GLU A 97 -5.64 -12.01 9.15
N GLU A 98 -5.69 -12.98 10.07
CA GLU A 98 -4.53 -13.81 10.40
C GLU A 98 -4.18 -14.73 9.21
N PRO A 99 -2.92 -15.23 9.14
CA PRO A 99 -2.51 -16.10 8.06
C PRO A 99 -3.42 -17.31 7.90
N HIS A 100 -3.84 -17.56 6.67
CA HIS A 100 -4.69 -18.70 6.31
C HIS A 100 -4.45 -19.08 4.87
N VAL A 101 -4.90 -20.27 4.49
CA VAL A 101 -4.87 -20.71 3.09
C VAL A 101 -6.19 -20.34 2.43
N ASN A 102 -6.10 -19.58 1.33
CA ASN A 102 -7.28 -19.27 0.53
C ASN A 102 -7.68 -20.51 -0.28
N PRO A 103 -8.88 -21.08 -0.06
CA PRO A 103 -9.29 -22.28 -0.78
C PRO A 103 -9.45 -22.05 -2.29
N GLY A 104 -9.70 -20.81 -2.71
CA GLY A 104 -9.85 -20.50 -4.14
C GLY A 104 -8.54 -20.49 -4.91
N THR A 105 -7.42 -20.19 -4.24
CA THR A 105 -6.11 -20.08 -4.88
C THR A 105 -5.11 -21.14 -4.40
N GLY A 106 -5.35 -21.76 -3.25
CA GLY A 106 -4.43 -22.67 -2.62
C GLY A 106 -3.19 -22.00 -2.01
N THR A 107 -3.18 -20.68 -1.94
CA THR A 107 -2.04 -19.91 -1.43
C THR A 107 -2.32 -19.35 -0.04
N ARG A 108 -1.24 -19.14 0.72
CA ARG A 108 -1.32 -18.50 2.04
C ARG A 108 -1.46 -16.99 1.85
N GLU A 109 -2.29 -16.39 2.70
CA GLU A 109 -2.46 -14.93 2.70
C GLU A 109 -2.80 -14.42 4.09
N PHE A 110 -2.57 -13.13 4.32
CA PHE A 110 -3.03 -12.38 5.48
C PHE A 110 -3.41 -10.98 5.02
N ALA A 111 -4.12 -10.26 5.86
CA ALA A 111 -4.55 -8.90 5.53
C ALA A 111 -4.28 -7.94 6.68
N LEU A 112 -3.96 -6.70 6.33
CA LEU A 112 -3.77 -5.62 7.29
C LEU A 112 -4.25 -4.30 6.67
N ARG A 113 -4.45 -3.31 7.54
CA ARG A 113 -4.82 -1.97 7.10
C ARG A 113 -3.60 -1.07 7.08
N ASP A 114 -3.55 -0.18 6.09
CA ASP A 114 -2.49 0.83 6.03
C ASP A 114 -2.79 1.99 7.01
N PRO A 115 -1.89 2.99 7.12
CA PRO A 115 -2.09 4.10 8.06
C PRO A 115 -3.38 4.91 7.85
N ASP A 116 -3.97 4.84 6.67
CA ASP A 116 -5.20 5.58 6.35
C ASP A 116 -6.45 4.70 6.37
N GLY A 117 -6.30 3.42 6.63
CA GLY A 117 -7.41 2.48 6.80
C GLY A 117 -7.69 1.54 5.65
#